data_f175c4d1d840151e1c4a414544ff3780
#
_entry.id   f175c4d1d840151e1c4a414544ff3780
#
_cell.length_a   1.000
_cell.length_b   1.000
_cell.length_c   1.000
_cell.angle_alpha   90.00
_cell.angle_beta   90.00
_cell.angle_gamma   90.00
#
_symmetry.space_group_name_H-M   'P 1'
#
loop_
_entity.id
_entity.type
_entity.pdbx_description
1 polymer ?
#
loop_
_entity_poly.entity_id
_entity_poly.type
_entity_poly.pdbx_seq_one_letter_code
_entity_poly.pdbx_strand_id
1 'polypeptide(L)'
;MAGVIRMKTMLVTVLDVGPSMSTATSECTSVGTGPSKMMIAKSFFGSYLIERMMASKTTEFCLFANGDDTTSNYINGTQGGYDRINEIFPLKRANLEMIEATYSLSCGSAPGDMIDGIVVGFDTLNRTNVGKAFNKILLLITDGETDIQGVEDLNTVVENMKKDFCAVYVLFLGKVSNTSSAFKIQSASILKTIANLTQGKYCEANDLSECMALLTSAPGLSSKPRHNHYVFEIAPYMRVPCVTWNKTKPIAFPSLKKAPIPTCAYSATGGDNNDFNELSSVKTDITWRNPADEDEEVSLNDRIKGYKYGSQYVPIQGDEEKEFHIPGKPIIQLIGFVKSTAVPRHHYLSKSVAFEGNPGIPSTVNTVRALHSGMVSTDTVALVRFVSKLDSDPCLCVLIPNINEKDKNTSLILHRLPVRDDIREYAYPSFNLDILKNDQKESIKQFVSTMLINPTPLQLNPFNPTKLDIILEIQKKILHHPSYFEKKMIKDEDEVEKEISIFKEPLESVMTGIK
;
A
#
# COMPACT_ATOMS: atom_id res chain seq x y z
N MET A 1 20.72 14.26 -15.67
CA MET A 1 19.54 13.65 -15.05
C MET A 1 19.98 12.95 -13.80
N ALA A 2 19.75 13.51 -12.63
CA ALA A 2 20.03 12.83 -11.37
C ALA A 2 18.98 11.72 -11.24
N GLY A 3 19.41 10.46 -11.28
CA GLY A 3 18.55 9.31 -11.06
C GLY A 3 17.90 9.45 -9.69
N VAL A 4 16.58 9.32 -9.62
CA VAL A 4 15.84 9.27 -8.36
C VAL A 4 16.39 8.08 -7.57
N ILE A 5 17.26 8.36 -6.61
CA ILE A 5 17.76 7.35 -5.69
C ILE A 5 16.54 6.79 -4.96
N ARG A 6 16.18 5.54 -5.23
CA ARG A 6 15.16 4.82 -4.46
C ARG A 6 15.72 4.65 -3.05
N MET A 7 15.27 5.50 -2.14
CA MET A 7 15.59 5.30 -0.72
C MET A 7 14.95 3.96 -0.31
N LYS A 8 15.77 3.06 0.21
CA LYS A 8 15.28 1.84 0.86
C LYS A 8 14.54 2.22 2.14
N THR A 9 13.60 1.40 2.56
CA THR A 9 12.86 1.62 3.81
C THR A 9 13.30 0.59 4.84
N MET A 10 13.60 1.06 6.04
CA MET A 10 13.85 0.23 7.22
C MET A 10 12.71 0.46 8.20
N LEU A 11 12.10 -0.61 8.62
CA LEU A 11 11.01 -0.60 9.57
C LEU A 11 11.38 -1.47 10.77
N VAL A 12 11.53 -0.83 11.90
CA VAL A 12 11.65 -1.50 13.19
C VAL A 12 10.29 -1.44 13.87
N THR A 13 9.79 -2.60 14.30
CA THR A 13 8.53 -2.72 15.04
C THR A 13 8.83 -3.08 16.48
N VAL A 14 8.25 -2.35 17.40
CA VAL A 14 8.22 -2.69 18.83
C VAL A 14 6.79 -3.10 19.16
N LEU A 15 6.63 -4.39 19.45
CA LEU A 15 5.36 -4.99 19.79
C LEU A 15 5.30 -5.21 21.31
N ASP A 16 4.32 -4.60 21.94
CA ASP A 16 4.01 -4.86 23.33
C ASP A 16 3.47 -6.29 23.48
N VAL A 17 4.13 -7.08 24.32
CA VAL A 17 3.73 -8.45 24.67
C VAL A 17 3.42 -8.59 26.16
N GLY A 18 3.21 -7.48 26.86
CA GLY A 18 2.83 -7.48 28.27
C GLY A 18 1.52 -8.23 28.54
N PRO A 19 1.24 -8.57 29.83
CA PRO A 19 0.06 -9.37 30.21
C PRO A 19 -1.27 -8.76 29.78
N SER A 20 -1.36 -7.43 29.69
CA SER A 20 -2.56 -6.69 29.27
C SER A 20 -2.98 -7.00 27.84
N MET A 21 -2.03 -7.37 26.99
CA MET A 21 -2.28 -7.74 25.59
C MET A 21 -3.04 -9.05 25.42
N SER A 22 -3.14 -9.87 26.47
CA SER A 22 -3.95 -11.09 26.45
C SER A 22 -5.46 -10.81 26.53
N THR A 23 -5.87 -9.61 26.94
CA THR A 23 -7.27 -9.22 27.10
C THR A 23 -7.94 -8.94 25.76
N ALA A 24 -9.27 -9.11 25.68
CA ALA A 24 -10.05 -8.79 24.49
C ALA A 24 -10.17 -7.27 24.28
N THR A 25 -10.32 -6.84 23.02
CA THR A 25 -10.40 -5.41 22.65
C THR A 25 -11.77 -4.80 22.83
N SER A 26 -12.85 -5.57 22.89
CA SER A 26 -14.19 -5.04 22.85
C SER A 26 -14.93 -5.11 24.18
N GLU A 27 -15.58 -4.02 24.51
CA GLU A 27 -16.79 -3.96 25.33
C GLU A 27 -17.98 -4.59 24.56
N CYS A 28 -17.78 -5.64 23.76
CA CYS A 28 -18.82 -6.22 22.95
C CYS A 28 -19.70 -7.11 23.78
N THR A 29 -20.85 -6.55 24.14
CA THR A 29 -22.15 -7.22 24.36
C THR A 29 -22.13 -8.74 24.55
N SER A 30 -22.41 -9.14 25.78
CA SER A 30 -23.11 -10.37 26.22
C SER A 30 -22.53 -11.77 25.97
N VAL A 31 -21.44 -11.97 25.24
CA VAL A 31 -20.72 -13.27 25.20
C VAL A 31 -19.23 -12.99 25.05
N GLY A 32 -18.43 -13.22 26.08
CA GLY A 32 -17.03 -12.83 26.22
C GLY A 32 -16.01 -13.57 25.34
N THR A 33 -16.10 -13.48 24.03
CA THR A 33 -15.23 -14.19 23.08
C THR A 33 -14.74 -13.31 21.92
N GLY A 34 -14.32 -12.08 22.20
CA GLY A 34 -13.60 -11.27 21.21
C GLY A 34 -12.13 -11.69 21.09
N PRO A 35 -11.47 -11.41 19.94
CA PRO A 35 -10.04 -11.66 19.77
C PRO A 35 -9.22 -10.87 20.78
N SER A 36 -8.14 -11.47 21.31
CA SER A 36 -7.22 -10.76 22.19
C SER A 36 -6.47 -9.66 21.42
N LYS A 37 -6.05 -8.60 22.12
CA LYS A 37 -5.23 -7.53 21.55
C LYS A 37 -3.96 -8.09 20.91
N MET A 38 -3.34 -9.09 21.56
CA MET A 38 -2.16 -9.79 21.05
C MET A 38 -2.44 -10.48 19.71
N MET A 39 -3.61 -11.10 19.56
CA MET A 39 -4.00 -11.77 18.34
C MET A 39 -4.19 -10.75 17.18
N ILE A 40 -4.84 -9.63 17.45
CA ILE A 40 -4.99 -8.55 16.47
C ILE A 40 -3.63 -7.99 16.05
N ALA A 41 -2.73 -7.75 17.00
CA ALA A 41 -1.39 -7.25 16.75
C ALA A 41 -0.55 -8.17 15.85
N LYS A 42 -0.52 -9.48 16.18
CA LYS A 42 0.17 -10.50 15.36
C LYS A 42 -0.39 -10.57 13.95
N SER A 43 -1.70 -10.59 13.86
CA SER A 43 -2.41 -10.71 12.61
C SER A 43 -2.21 -9.49 11.72
N PHE A 44 -2.23 -8.30 12.31
CA PHE A 44 -1.90 -7.06 11.61
C PHE A 44 -0.46 -7.09 11.08
N PHE A 45 0.51 -7.38 11.95
CA PHE A 45 1.91 -7.36 11.55
C PHE A 45 2.26 -8.47 10.57
N GLY A 46 1.72 -9.68 10.76
CA GLY A 46 1.87 -10.80 9.82
C GLY A 46 1.28 -10.49 8.44
N SER A 47 0.08 -9.93 8.38
CA SER A 47 -0.54 -9.48 7.11
C SER A 47 0.28 -8.39 6.44
N TYR A 48 0.84 -7.45 7.21
CA TYR A 48 1.71 -6.40 6.71
C TYR A 48 3.01 -6.97 6.13
N LEU A 49 3.64 -7.93 6.78
CA LEU A 49 4.83 -8.62 6.26
C LEU A 49 4.51 -9.30 4.92
N ILE A 50 3.41 -10.04 4.82
CA ILE A 50 2.97 -10.72 3.59
C ILE A 50 2.74 -9.69 2.48
N GLU A 51 2.02 -8.60 2.76
CA GLU A 51 1.78 -7.54 1.78
C GLU A 51 3.10 -6.97 1.26
N ARG A 52 4.09 -6.78 2.14
CA ARG A 52 5.39 -6.22 1.76
C ARG A 52 6.26 -7.22 1.01
N MET A 53 6.23 -8.48 1.35
CA MET A 53 6.90 -9.55 0.57
C MET A 53 6.39 -9.57 -0.87
N MET A 54 5.09 -9.36 -1.07
CA MET A 54 4.47 -9.32 -2.38
C MET A 54 4.77 -8.01 -3.15
N ALA A 55 4.83 -6.87 -2.45
CA ALA A 55 4.89 -5.54 -3.08
C ALA A 55 6.30 -4.96 -3.18
N SER A 56 7.22 -5.28 -2.27
CA SER A 56 8.51 -4.62 -2.14
C SER A 56 9.66 -5.59 -1.92
N LYS A 57 10.69 -5.48 -2.76
CA LYS A 57 11.94 -6.25 -2.62
C LYS A 57 13.02 -5.53 -1.78
N THR A 58 12.75 -4.33 -1.29
CA THR A 58 13.77 -3.43 -0.72
C THR A 58 13.48 -2.95 0.69
N THR A 59 12.34 -3.33 1.27
CA THR A 59 12.00 -3.00 2.66
C THR A 59 12.63 -4.03 3.59
N GLU A 60 13.30 -3.56 4.63
CA GLU A 60 13.91 -4.39 5.69
C GLU A 60 13.09 -4.24 6.97
N PHE A 61 12.93 -5.32 7.72
CA PHE A 61 12.11 -5.42 8.92
C PHE A 61 12.90 -5.95 10.09
N CYS A 62 12.62 -5.42 11.28
CA CYS A 62 13.07 -5.93 12.57
C CYS A 62 11.86 -5.94 13.51
N LEU A 63 11.79 -6.90 14.42
CA LEU A 63 10.75 -7.01 15.44
C LEU A 63 11.38 -7.17 16.81
N PHE A 64 10.99 -6.29 17.71
CA PHE A 64 11.24 -6.41 19.15
C PHE A 64 9.93 -6.74 19.88
N ALA A 65 9.99 -7.69 20.78
CA ALA A 65 8.94 -7.96 21.77
C ALA A 65 9.29 -7.19 23.04
N ASN A 66 8.42 -6.27 23.45
CA ASN A 66 8.57 -5.46 24.66
C ASN A 66 7.68 -6.03 25.77
N GLY A 67 8.26 -6.38 26.90
CA GLY A 67 7.59 -7.11 27.98
C GLY A 67 7.75 -8.64 27.88
N ASP A 68 8.69 -9.13 27.09
CA ASP A 68 9.06 -10.54 27.01
C ASP A 68 9.76 -10.99 28.31
N ASP A 69 9.65 -12.28 28.63
CA ASP A 69 10.35 -12.86 29.76
C ASP A 69 11.85 -13.02 29.52
N THR A 70 12.26 -12.96 28.26
CA THR A 70 13.67 -12.97 27.85
C THR A 70 14.14 -11.58 27.45
N THR A 71 15.43 -11.29 27.68
CA THR A 71 16.06 -10.04 27.27
C THR A 71 17.17 -10.36 26.27
N SER A 72 17.05 -9.85 25.06
CA SER A 72 18.06 -9.99 24.02
C SER A 72 18.01 -8.76 23.10
N ASN A 73 18.84 -7.76 23.43
CA ASN A 73 19.01 -6.58 22.59
C ASN A 73 20.46 -6.07 22.69
N TYR A 74 20.88 -5.30 21.69
CA TYR A 74 22.25 -4.85 21.61
C TYR A 74 22.66 -3.92 22.75
N ILE A 75 21.76 -3.02 23.18
CA ILE A 75 22.09 -2.06 24.25
C ILE A 75 22.27 -2.81 25.57
N ASN A 76 21.39 -3.76 25.88
CA ASN A 76 21.52 -4.59 27.07
C ASN A 76 22.85 -5.37 27.08
N GLY A 77 23.22 -5.94 25.94
CA GLY A 77 24.50 -6.67 25.81
C GLY A 77 25.75 -5.82 25.95
N THR A 78 25.67 -4.50 25.72
CA THR A 78 26.84 -3.59 25.76
C THR A 78 26.92 -2.72 27.01
N GLN A 79 25.77 -2.24 27.49
CA GLN A 79 25.71 -1.24 28.57
C GLN A 79 24.89 -1.74 29.80
N GLY A 80 24.13 -2.81 29.62
CA GLY A 80 23.14 -3.27 30.61
C GLY A 80 21.86 -2.41 30.59
N GLY A 81 20.84 -2.80 31.38
CA GLY A 81 19.54 -2.16 31.37
C GLY A 81 18.70 -2.54 30.13
N TYR A 82 17.59 -1.85 29.89
CA TYR A 82 16.66 -2.16 28.77
C TYR A 82 16.18 -3.61 28.84
N ASP A 83 15.77 -4.01 30.01
CA ASP A 83 15.35 -5.38 30.31
C ASP A 83 14.00 -5.70 29.68
N ARG A 84 13.70 -7.01 29.46
CA ARG A 84 12.45 -7.50 28.88
C ARG A 84 12.16 -7.04 27.45
N ILE A 85 13.19 -6.63 26.73
CA ILE A 85 13.11 -6.32 25.30
C ILE A 85 13.91 -7.38 24.55
N ASN A 86 13.19 -8.19 23.78
CA ASN A 86 13.75 -9.30 23.03
C ASN A 86 13.73 -9.03 21.53
N GLU A 87 14.87 -9.12 20.86
CA GLU A 87 14.98 -9.07 19.40
C GLU A 87 14.53 -10.41 18.81
N ILE A 88 13.33 -10.47 18.27
CA ILE A 88 12.75 -11.69 17.69
C ILE A 88 13.43 -12.02 16.35
N PHE A 89 13.68 -11.01 15.53
CA PHE A 89 14.53 -11.12 14.35
C PHE A 89 15.20 -9.79 14.03
N PRO A 90 16.48 -9.86 13.58
CA PRO A 90 17.25 -8.68 13.23
C PRO A 90 16.76 -8.04 11.94
N LEU A 91 17.26 -6.83 11.66
CA LEU A 91 16.88 -6.06 10.49
C LEU A 91 17.32 -6.77 9.20
N LYS A 92 16.38 -7.37 8.51
CA LYS A 92 16.57 -8.07 7.22
C LYS A 92 15.31 -7.99 6.36
N ARG A 93 15.40 -8.44 5.11
CA ARG A 93 14.24 -8.51 4.21
C ARG A 93 13.22 -9.51 4.74
N ALA A 94 11.94 -9.20 4.51
CA ALA A 94 10.86 -10.09 4.94
C ALA A 94 11.01 -11.48 4.30
N ASN A 95 10.88 -12.51 5.13
CA ASN A 95 10.89 -13.92 4.74
C ASN A 95 9.79 -14.68 5.52
N LEU A 96 9.59 -15.94 5.20
CA LEU A 96 8.55 -16.77 5.84
C LEU A 96 8.83 -16.98 7.33
N GLU A 97 10.09 -17.18 7.73
CA GLU A 97 10.50 -17.35 9.13
C GLU A 97 10.06 -16.19 10.02
N MET A 98 10.07 -14.96 9.50
CA MET A 98 9.60 -13.79 10.25
C MET A 98 8.10 -13.85 10.54
N ILE A 99 7.31 -14.39 9.60
CA ILE A 99 5.87 -14.58 9.79
C ILE A 99 5.65 -15.62 10.88
N GLU A 100 6.31 -16.77 10.78
CA GLU A 100 6.27 -17.83 11.78
C GLU A 100 6.68 -17.32 13.16
N ALA A 101 7.80 -16.58 13.25
CA ALA A 101 8.28 -15.98 14.48
C ALA A 101 7.25 -15.00 15.08
N THR A 102 6.59 -14.20 14.24
CA THR A 102 5.54 -13.28 14.68
C THR A 102 4.35 -14.02 15.32
N TYR A 103 3.87 -15.08 14.67
CA TYR A 103 2.74 -15.87 15.21
C TYR A 103 3.12 -16.71 16.40
N SER A 104 4.40 -17.05 16.57
CA SER A 104 4.89 -17.83 17.73
C SER A 104 5.01 -17.01 19.01
N LEU A 105 4.92 -15.70 18.98
CA LEU A 105 5.00 -14.86 20.17
C LEU A 105 3.91 -15.24 21.19
N SER A 106 4.21 -15.11 22.46
CA SER A 106 3.27 -15.25 23.57
C SER A 106 3.33 -14.00 24.45
N CYS A 107 2.30 -13.77 25.23
CA CYS A 107 2.36 -12.71 26.24
C CYS A 107 3.36 -13.08 27.33
N GLY A 108 4.18 -12.10 27.74
CA GLY A 108 5.11 -12.22 28.84
C GLY A 108 4.42 -12.16 30.21
N SER A 109 5.18 -12.44 31.26
CA SER A 109 4.70 -12.48 32.64
C SER A 109 4.56 -11.11 33.30
N ALA A 110 5.29 -10.10 32.81
CA ALA A 110 5.26 -8.73 33.33
C ALA A 110 5.36 -7.69 32.21
N PRO A 111 4.90 -6.47 32.47
CA PRO A 111 4.92 -5.39 31.48
C PRO A 111 6.37 -4.95 31.15
N GLY A 112 6.58 -4.45 29.93
CA GLY A 112 7.80 -3.76 29.51
C GLY A 112 7.63 -2.25 29.49
N ASP A 113 8.72 -1.49 29.58
CA ASP A 113 8.67 -0.04 29.36
C ASP A 113 8.68 0.27 27.84
N MET A 114 7.67 1.02 27.39
CA MET A 114 7.55 1.37 25.99
C MET A 114 8.60 2.40 25.54
N ILE A 115 9.07 3.26 26.45
CA ILE A 115 10.15 4.24 26.15
C ILE A 115 11.46 3.50 25.90
N ASP A 116 11.78 2.51 26.72
CA ASP A 116 12.94 1.66 26.50
C ASP A 116 12.86 0.94 25.14
N GLY A 117 11.68 0.44 24.79
CA GLY A 117 11.42 -0.13 23.47
C GLY A 117 11.66 0.87 22.33
N ILE A 118 11.25 2.12 22.50
CA ILE A 118 11.49 3.21 21.53
C ILE A 118 12.99 3.46 21.37
N VAL A 119 13.73 3.54 22.47
CA VAL A 119 15.19 3.78 22.46
C VAL A 119 15.92 2.64 21.75
N VAL A 120 15.63 1.40 22.10
CA VAL A 120 16.23 0.20 21.49
C VAL A 120 15.92 0.13 19.98
N GLY A 121 14.67 0.39 19.62
CA GLY A 121 14.26 0.41 18.22
C GLY A 121 14.93 1.51 17.41
N PHE A 122 15.06 2.70 17.98
CA PHE A 122 15.75 3.83 17.33
C PHE A 122 17.27 3.61 17.20
N ASP A 123 17.92 3.07 18.23
CA ASP A 123 19.34 2.69 18.17
C ASP A 123 19.60 1.70 17.02
N THR A 124 18.75 0.70 16.90
CA THR A 124 18.84 -0.30 15.81
C THR A 124 18.75 0.33 14.44
N LEU A 125 17.85 1.32 14.25
CA LEU A 125 17.74 2.07 13.00
C LEU A 125 19.00 2.91 12.70
N ASN A 126 19.69 3.41 13.71
CA ASN A 126 20.85 4.27 13.55
C ASN A 126 22.13 3.46 13.33
N ARG A 127 22.34 2.45 14.14
CA ARG A 127 23.55 1.61 14.10
C ARG A 127 23.72 0.87 12.78
N THR A 128 22.65 0.36 12.21
CA THR A 128 22.69 -0.43 10.96
C THR A 128 22.94 0.42 9.71
N ASN A 129 22.98 1.75 9.82
CA ASN A 129 22.82 2.67 8.68
C ASN A 129 23.95 3.68 8.49
N VAL A 130 25.16 3.34 8.89
CA VAL A 130 26.30 4.25 8.70
C VAL A 130 26.53 4.49 7.20
N GLY A 131 26.22 5.70 6.73
CA GLY A 131 26.59 6.18 5.38
C GLY A 131 25.61 5.94 4.23
N LYS A 132 24.37 5.44 4.47
CA LYS A 132 23.35 5.25 3.42
C LYS A 132 22.06 6.00 3.72
N ALA A 133 21.45 6.62 2.71
CA ALA A 133 20.16 7.28 2.85
C ALA A 133 19.02 6.25 2.84
N PHE A 134 18.40 6.03 4.01
CA PHE A 134 17.23 5.17 4.18
C PHE A 134 16.06 5.97 4.74
N ASN A 135 14.86 5.52 4.44
CA ASN A 135 13.66 5.98 5.10
C ASN A 135 13.48 5.16 6.39
N LYS A 136 13.73 5.79 7.54
CA LYS A 136 13.67 5.16 8.86
C LYS A 136 12.26 5.24 9.42
N ILE A 137 11.71 4.11 9.82
CA ILE A 137 10.36 4.02 10.38
C ILE A 137 10.41 3.18 11.65
N LEU A 138 9.87 3.72 12.73
CA LEU A 138 9.60 3.00 13.96
C LEU A 138 8.08 2.83 14.09
N LEU A 139 7.63 1.57 14.18
CA LEU A 139 6.23 1.21 14.39
C LEU A 139 6.07 0.66 15.80
N LEU A 140 5.21 1.30 16.58
CA LEU A 140 4.87 0.89 17.93
C LEU A 140 3.48 0.27 17.91
N ILE A 141 3.32 -0.89 18.55
CA ILE A 141 2.03 -1.58 18.71
C ILE A 141 1.86 -1.86 20.20
N THR A 142 0.92 -1.20 20.85
CA THR A 142 0.69 -1.29 22.30
C THR A 142 -0.76 -1.01 22.66
N ASP A 143 -1.21 -1.44 23.83
CA ASP A 143 -2.50 -1.06 24.40
C ASP A 143 -2.39 0.06 25.46
N GLY A 144 -1.15 0.44 25.82
CA GLY A 144 -0.86 1.54 26.74
C GLY A 144 -1.29 1.32 28.20
N GLU A 145 -1.56 0.10 28.62
CA GLU A 145 -1.96 -0.22 30.01
C GLU A 145 -0.78 -0.27 30.99
N THR A 146 0.43 -0.01 30.50
CA THR A 146 1.68 0.02 31.27
C THR A 146 2.06 1.44 31.69
N ASP A 147 2.66 1.58 32.86
CA ASP A 147 3.25 2.84 33.31
C ASP A 147 4.47 3.18 32.42
N ILE A 148 4.53 4.41 31.96
CA ILE A 148 5.64 4.91 31.18
C ILE A 148 6.60 5.64 32.12
N GLN A 149 7.80 5.08 32.27
CA GLN A 149 8.89 5.66 33.06
C GLN A 149 9.86 6.41 32.14
N GLY A 150 10.74 7.25 32.68
CA GLY A 150 11.80 7.92 31.90
C GLY A 150 11.34 9.02 30.95
N VAL A 151 10.23 9.68 31.22
CA VAL A 151 9.66 10.76 30.38
C VAL A 151 10.62 11.97 30.25
N GLU A 152 11.54 12.16 31.22
CA GLU A 152 12.50 13.27 31.21
C GLU A 152 13.49 13.20 30.05
N ASP A 153 13.94 12.00 29.71
CA ASP A 153 14.88 11.76 28.60
C ASP A 153 14.21 11.74 27.22
N LEU A 154 12.89 11.61 27.19
CA LEU A 154 12.11 11.46 25.96
C LEU A 154 12.31 12.63 24.98
N ASN A 155 12.41 13.85 25.48
CA ASN A 155 12.61 15.03 24.65
C ASN A 155 13.92 14.94 23.84
N THR A 156 15.00 14.48 24.47
CA THR A 156 16.30 14.29 23.81
C THR A 156 16.22 13.21 22.74
N VAL A 157 15.53 12.11 23.02
CA VAL A 157 15.33 11.03 22.06
C VAL A 157 14.51 11.50 20.86
N VAL A 158 13.41 12.20 21.08
CA VAL A 158 12.55 12.77 20.02
C VAL A 158 13.29 13.79 19.17
N GLU A 159 14.13 14.63 19.75
CA GLU A 159 14.96 15.57 18.99
C GLU A 159 15.98 14.86 18.10
N ASN A 160 16.59 13.79 18.58
CA ASN A 160 17.49 12.98 17.79
C ASN A 160 16.76 12.24 16.65
N MET A 161 15.55 11.71 16.93
CA MET A 161 14.69 11.11 15.90
C MET A 161 14.34 12.12 14.79
N LYS A 162 14.05 13.37 15.13
CA LYS A 162 13.79 14.45 14.15
C LYS A 162 15.01 14.73 13.28
N LYS A 163 16.20 14.86 13.91
CA LYS A 163 17.47 15.10 13.19
C LYS A 163 17.76 13.97 12.19
N ASP A 164 17.44 12.74 12.56
CA ASP A 164 17.68 11.54 11.75
C ASP A 164 16.53 11.19 10.80
N PHE A 165 15.51 12.04 10.70
CA PHE A 165 14.32 11.85 9.88
C PHE A 165 13.62 10.50 10.13
N CYS A 166 13.59 10.05 11.39
CA CYS A 166 12.87 8.84 11.80
C CYS A 166 11.40 9.19 12.08
N ALA A 167 10.48 8.55 11.35
CA ALA A 167 9.04 8.71 11.56
C ALA A 167 8.52 7.62 12.52
N VAL A 168 7.80 8.03 13.56
CA VAL A 168 7.21 7.10 14.54
C VAL A 168 5.71 6.93 14.25
N TYR A 169 5.30 5.71 13.97
CA TYR A 169 3.90 5.33 13.81
C TYR A 169 3.44 4.55 15.01
N VAL A 170 2.26 4.87 15.53
CA VAL A 170 1.70 4.22 16.70
C VAL A 170 0.37 3.59 16.35
N LEU A 171 0.27 2.29 16.55
CA LEU A 171 -0.96 1.52 16.55
C LEU A 171 -1.35 1.25 18.00
N PHE A 172 -2.35 1.96 18.46
CA PHE A 172 -2.86 1.85 19.82
C PHE A 172 -4.08 0.95 19.85
N LEU A 173 -4.00 -0.18 20.56
CA LEU A 173 -5.05 -1.20 20.59
C LEU A 173 -6.05 -0.90 21.71
N GLY A 174 -7.27 -0.64 21.29
CA GLY A 174 -8.37 -0.19 22.15
C GLY A 174 -8.54 1.32 22.13
N LYS A 175 -9.80 1.76 22.16
CA LYS A 175 -10.13 3.19 22.21
C LYS A 175 -9.86 3.76 23.60
N VAL A 176 -9.42 5.01 23.64
CA VAL A 176 -9.25 5.75 24.90
C VAL A 176 -10.55 6.46 25.21
N SER A 177 -11.12 6.16 26.38
CA SER A 177 -12.31 6.82 26.92
C SER A 177 -12.00 7.47 28.27
N ASN A 178 -12.86 8.35 28.74
CA ASN A 178 -12.71 8.97 30.07
C ASN A 178 -12.78 7.97 31.22
N THR A 179 -13.25 6.74 30.94
CA THR A 179 -13.32 5.63 31.90
C THR A 179 -12.09 4.70 31.84
N SER A 180 -11.15 4.95 30.92
CA SER A 180 -9.91 4.18 30.79
C SER A 180 -8.99 4.41 31.99
N SER A 181 -8.04 3.49 32.21
CA SER A 181 -7.04 3.64 33.29
C SER A 181 -6.22 4.93 33.10
N ALA A 182 -5.75 5.50 34.21
CA ALA A 182 -4.91 6.71 34.17
C ALA A 182 -3.64 6.48 33.32
N PHE A 183 -3.04 5.30 33.41
CA PHE A 183 -1.87 4.91 32.64
C PHE A 183 -2.16 4.93 31.13
N LYS A 184 -3.30 4.38 30.71
CA LYS A 184 -3.71 4.33 29.32
C LYS A 184 -3.90 5.74 28.71
N ILE A 185 -4.52 6.65 29.47
CA ILE A 185 -4.74 8.04 29.04
C ILE A 185 -3.39 8.76 28.91
N GLN A 186 -2.51 8.57 29.89
CA GLN A 186 -1.18 9.18 29.88
C GLN A 186 -0.33 8.66 28.74
N SER A 187 -0.26 7.33 28.57
CA SER A 187 0.48 6.65 27.49
C SER A 187 0.00 7.10 26.11
N ALA A 188 -1.32 7.16 25.90
CA ALA A 188 -1.90 7.64 24.66
C ALA A 188 -1.51 9.09 24.34
N SER A 189 -1.52 9.97 25.35
CA SER A 189 -1.12 11.38 25.19
C SER A 189 0.34 11.52 24.80
N ILE A 190 1.23 10.80 25.49
CA ILE A 190 2.68 10.81 25.22
C ILE A 190 2.97 10.27 23.82
N LEU A 191 2.46 9.09 23.48
CA LEU A 191 2.70 8.44 22.20
C LEU A 191 2.13 9.24 21.02
N LYS A 192 0.97 9.88 21.20
CA LYS A 192 0.39 10.81 20.22
C LYS A 192 1.27 12.03 19.99
N THR A 193 1.87 12.57 21.05
CA THR A 193 2.80 13.70 20.97
C THR A 193 4.07 13.29 20.21
N ILE A 194 4.66 12.13 20.52
CA ILE A 194 5.83 11.60 19.81
C ILE A 194 5.55 11.42 18.31
N ALA A 195 4.42 10.77 17.98
CA ALA A 195 4.05 10.54 16.59
C ALA A 195 3.90 11.88 15.82
N ASN A 196 3.25 12.88 16.40
CA ASN A 196 3.08 14.18 15.78
C ASN A 196 4.42 14.92 15.60
N LEU A 197 5.29 14.88 16.60
CA LEU A 197 6.59 15.56 16.58
C LEU A 197 7.56 14.94 15.57
N THR A 198 7.45 13.63 15.29
CA THR A 198 8.31 12.90 14.36
C THR A 198 7.71 12.74 12.95
N GLN A 199 6.65 13.49 12.62
CA GLN A 199 5.93 13.43 11.34
C GLN A 199 5.36 12.03 11.04
N GLY A 200 5.10 11.25 12.05
CA GLY A 200 4.43 9.97 11.97
C GLY A 200 2.91 10.09 12.12
N LYS A 201 2.27 9.04 12.59
CA LYS A 201 0.82 9.01 12.83
C LYS A 201 0.46 8.14 14.02
N TYR A 202 -0.49 8.59 14.81
CA TYR A 202 -1.14 7.84 15.89
C TYR A 202 -2.51 7.36 15.41
N CYS A 203 -2.85 6.10 15.66
CA CYS A 203 -4.12 5.49 15.31
C CYS A 203 -4.59 4.60 16.45
N GLU A 204 -5.84 4.78 16.87
CA GLU A 204 -6.53 3.87 17.78
C GLU A 204 -7.33 2.86 16.96
N ALA A 205 -7.26 1.58 17.33
CA ALA A 205 -7.93 0.51 16.63
C ALA A 205 -8.45 -0.56 17.60
N ASN A 206 -9.66 -1.04 17.36
CA ASN A 206 -10.26 -2.14 18.12
C ASN A 206 -10.24 -3.46 17.34
N ASP A 207 -10.14 -3.38 16.04
CA ASP A 207 -10.16 -4.53 15.15
C ASP A 207 -9.07 -4.45 14.06
N LEU A 208 -8.88 -5.53 13.34
CA LEU A 208 -7.89 -5.61 12.26
C LEU A 208 -8.19 -4.63 11.12
N SER A 209 -9.45 -4.36 10.81
CA SER A 209 -9.84 -3.46 9.73
C SER A 209 -9.39 -2.03 10.03
N GLU A 210 -9.61 -1.57 11.27
CA GLU A 210 -9.11 -0.27 11.74
C GLU A 210 -7.57 -0.23 11.74
N CYS A 211 -6.91 -1.33 12.15
CA CYS A 211 -5.45 -1.46 12.09
C CYS A 211 -4.93 -1.32 10.65
N MET A 212 -5.54 -2.00 9.70
CA MET A 212 -5.15 -1.94 8.28
C MET A 212 -5.36 -0.55 7.67
N ALA A 213 -6.29 0.25 8.21
CA ALA A 213 -6.46 1.64 7.81
C ALA A 213 -5.22 2.51 8.10
N LEU A 214 -4.43 2.18 9.12
CA LEU A 214 -3.14 2.85 9.39
C LEU A 214 -2.19 2.69 8.20
N LEU A 215 -2.08 1.49 7.64
CA LEU A 215 -1.19 1.20 6.50
C LEU A 215 -1.53 2.03 5.27
N THR A 216 -2.82 2.25 5.02
CA THR A 216 -3.27 3.03 3.86
C THR A 216 -3.13 4.54 4.08
N SER A 217 -3.30 5.00 5.32
CA SER A 217 -3.32 6.41 5.67
C SER A 217 -1.95 6.97 6.09
N ALA A 218 -0.96 6.09 6.32
CA ALA A 218 0.38 6.46 6.77
C ALA A 218 1.37 6.53 5.60
N PRO A 219 1.85 7.72 5.21
CA PRO A 219 2.72 7.87 4.02
C PRO A 219 4.03 7.09 4.10
N GLY A 220 4.52 6.79 5.31
CA GLY A 220 5.74 6.03 5.53
C GLY A 220 5.52 4.51 5.38
N LEU A 221 4.35 4.02 5.78
CA LEU A 221 4.01 2.59 5.74
C LEU A 221 3.48 2.17 4.37
N SER A 222 2.81 3.05 3.64
CA SER A 222 2.35 2.79 2.29
C SER A 222 3.47 2.99 1.26
N SER A 223 3.35 2.37 0.09
CA SER A 223 4.23 2.69 -1.03
C SER A 223 3.98 4.12 -1.49
N LYS A 224 5.00 4.99 -1.37
CA LYS A 224 4.89 6.37 -1.86
C LYS A 224 4.54 6.35 -3.36
N PRO A 225 3.60 7.18 -3.80
CA PRO A 225 3.30 7.31 -5.22
C PRO A 225 4.56 7.80 -5.96
N ARG A 226 4.83 7.17 -7.10
CA ARG A 226 5.97 7.59 -7.93
C ARG A 226 5.64 8.93 -8.56
N HIS A 227 6.41 9.95 -8.25
CA HIS A 227 6.36 11.25 -8.90
C HIS A 227 7.10 11.19 -10.25
N ASN A 228 6.45 11.68 -11.29
CA ASN A 228 7.08 11.92 -12.57
C ASN A 228 7.22 13.43 -12.76
N HIS A 229 8.40 13.88 -13.19
CA HIS A 229 8.70 15.29 -13.42
C HIS A 229 8.49 15.62 -14.90
N TYR A 230 7.76 16.69 -15.15
CA TYR A 230 7.49 17.22 -16.48
C TYR A 230 7.68 18.73 -16.50
N VAL A 231 7.73 19.27 -17.70
CA VAL A 231 7.62 20.71 -17.94
C VAL A 231 6.24 20.98 -18.52
N PHE A 232 5.48 21.85 -17.86
CA PHE A 232 4.22 22.35 -18.37
C PHE A 232 4.47 23.65 -19.14
N GLU A 233 4.26 23.62 -20.44
CA GLU A 233 4.41 24.76 -21.35
C GLU A 233 3.04 25.39 -21.57
N ILE A 234 2.83 26.55 -20.97
CA ILE A 234 1.59 27.33 -21.10
C ILE A 234 1.65 28.19 -22.37
N ALA A 235 2.82 28.73 -22.64
CA ALA A 235 3.12 29.51 -23.83
C ALA A 235 4.60 29.30 -24.19
N PRO A 236 5.04 29.66 -25.42
CA PRO A 236 6.43 29.46 -25.85
C PRO A 236 7.49 30.00 -24.87
N TYR A 237 7.13 31.05 -24.13
CA TYR A 237 8.03 31.69 -23.16
C TYR A 237 7.70 31.36 -21.69
N MET A 238 6.63 30.60 -21.42
CA MET A 238 6.19 30.29 -20.07
C MET A 238 6.19 28.80 -19.85
N ARG A 239 7.25 28.33 -19.16
CA ARG A 239 7.48 26.92 -18.81
C ARG A 239 7.49 26.75 -17.32
N VAL A 240 6.63 25.89 -16.80
CA VAL A 240 6.42 25.64 -15.38
C VAL A 240 6.83 24.19 -15.06
N PRO A 241 7.89 23.97 -14.26
CA PRO A 241 8.19 22.65 -13.74
C PRO A 241 7.03 22.10 -12.92
N CYS A 242 6.57 20.89 -13.24
CA CYS A 242 5.44 20.24 -12.60
C CYS A 242 5.76 18.78 -12.24
N VAL A 243 4.96 18.24 -11.35
CA VAL A 243 5.01 16.84 -10.95
C VAL A 243 3.64 16.19 -11.19
N THR A 244 3.68 14.93 -11.59
CA THR A 244 2.47 14.13 -11.75
C THR A 244 2.61 12.78 -11.06
N TRP A 245 1.50 12.24 -10.56
CA TRP A 245 1.43 10.88 -10.02
C TRP A 245 0.05 10.26 -10.28
N ASN A 246 0.01 8.94 -10.34
CA ASN A 246 -1.26 8.23 -10.50
C ASN A 246 -2.08 8.34 -9.21
N LYS A 247 -3.24 8.99 -9.26
CA LYS A 247 -4.19 9.08 -8.14
C LYS A 247 -4.99 7.79 -7.99
N THR A 248 -5.35 7.18 -9.12
CA THR A 248 -6.04 5.88 -9.17
C THR A 248 -5.30 4.95 -10.12
N LYS A 249 -5.09 3.72 -9.68
CA LYS A 249 -4.46 2.66 -10.49
C LYS A 249 -5.07 1.33 -10.10
N PRO A 250 -5.47 0.48 -11.06
CA PRO A 250 -5.84 -0.89 -10.77
C PRO A 250 -4.71 -1.61 -10.04
N ILE A 251 -5.05 -2.38 -9.02
CA ILE A 251 -4.08 -3.21 -8.31
C ILE A 251 -3.65 -4.33 -9.25
N ALA A 252 -2.34 -4.44 -9.46
CA ALA A 252 -1.78 -5.61 -10.13
C ALA A 252 -1.49 -6.68 -9.07
N PHE A 253 -2.10 -7.84 -9.23
CA PHE A 253 -1.78 -8.99 -8.41
C PHE A 253 -0.41 -9.55 -8.78
N PRO A 254 0.35 -10.11 -7.82
CA PRO A 254 1.61 -10.76 -8.12
C PRO A 254 1.35 -11.97 -9.02
N SER A 255 2.12 -12.08 -10.11
CA SER A 255 2.04 -13.23 -10.99
C SER A 255 2.68 -14.45 -10.32
N LEU A 256 2.01 -15.59 -10.38
CA LEU A 256 2.56 -16.85 -9.95
C LEU A 256 3.78 -17.21 -10.82
N LYS A 257 4.85 -17.64 -10.18
CA LYS A 257 6.04 -18.16 -10.85
C LYS A 257 6.01 -19.67 -10.82
N LYS A 258 6.47 -20.29 -11.91
CA LYS A 258 6.64 -21.73 -11.95
C LYS A 258 7.83 -22.13 -11.09
N ALA A 259 7.67 -23.14 -10.26
CA ALA A 259 8.71 -23.78 -9.47
C ALA A 259 8.67 -25.30 -9.72
N PRO A 260 9.77 -26.02 -9.60
CA PRO A 260 9.75 -27.48 -9.66
C PRO A 260 8.91 -28.02 -8.50
N ILE A 261 8.20 -29.12 -8.72
CA ILE A 261 7.50 -29.82 -7.63
C ILE A 261 8.59 -30.46 -6.77
N PRO A 262 8.66 -30.18 -5.46
CA PRO A 262 9.63 -30.83 -4.59
C PRO A 262 9.34 -32.35 -4.59
N THR A 263 10.33 -33.12 -4.94
CA THR A 263 10.23 -34.59 -5.07
C THR A 263 9.89 -35.25 -3.73
N CYS A 264 10.11 -34.56 -2.62
CA CYS A 264 9.87 -35.04 -1.25
C CYS A 264 8.43 -34.85 -0.76
N ALA A 265 7.56 -34.15 -1.49
CA ALA A 265 6.18 -33.91 -1.04
C ALA A 265 5.28 -35.16 -1.09
N TYR A 266 5.76 -36.28 -1.61
CA TYR A 266 5.00 -37.54 -1.73
C TYR A 266 5.63 -38.75 -1.02
N SER A 267 6.79 -38.62 -0.39
CA SER A 267 7.32 -39.74 0.42
C SER A 267 6.90 -39.57 1.87
N ALA A 268 5.92 -40.36 2.30
CA ALA A 268 5.41 -40.49 3.66
C ALA A 268 6.42 -41.17 4.63
N THR A 269 7.72 -41.05 4.39
CA THR A 269 8.78 -41.57 5.24
C THR A 269 9.82 -40.50 5.48
N GLY A 270 9.87 -40.08 6.76
CA GLY A 270 10.75 -39.11 7.38
C GLY A 270 12.11 -38.85 6.75
N GLY A 271 12.28 -37.65 6.32
CA GLY A 271 13.56 -37.05 5.95
C GLY A 271 13.46 -35.54 6.07
N ASP A 272 14.29 -34.99 6.93
CA ASP A 272 14.37 -33.60 7.41
C ASP A 272 14.77 -32.55 6.35
N ASN A 273 14.08 -32.37 5.24
CA ASN A 273 14.42 -31.27 4.33
C ASN A 273 13.19 -30.74 3.58
N ASN A 274 12.30 -30.07 4.31
CA ASN A 274 11.22 -29.27 3.74
C ASN A 274 11.54 -27.77 3.81
N ASP A 275 12.67 -27.35 3.24
CA ASP A 275 12.99 -25.94 3.14
C ASP A 275 12.24 -25.31 1.98
N PHE A 276 11.17 -24.52 2.27
CA PHE A 276 10.56 -23.59 1.32
C PHE A 276 11.58 -22.59 0.73
N ASN A 277 12.72 -22.45 1.38
CA ASN A 277 13.78 -21.54 0.96
C ASN A 277 14.52 -21.99 -0.29
N GLU A 278 14.41 -23.27 -0.71
CA GLU A 278 15.13 -23.84 -1.86
C GLU A 278 14.31 -24.01 -3.14
N LEU A 279 13.04 -23.56 -3.18
CA LEU A 279 12.27 -23.57 -4.41
C LEU A 279 12.89 -22.62 -5.46
N SER A 280 13.84 -23.13 -6.23
CA SER A 280 14.42 -22.41 -7.36
C SER A 280 13.37 -22.16 -8.43
N SER A 281 13.33 -20.93 -8.98
CA SER A 281 12.42 -20.63 -10.08
C SER A 281 12.85 -21.40 -11.34
N VAL A 282 11.89 -22.05 -12.01
CA VAL A 282 12.13 -22.67 -13.32
C VAL A 282 12.46 -21.57 -14.33
N LYS A 283 13.60 -21.70 -15.02
CA LYS A 283 13.92 -20.87 -16.17
C LYS A 283 13.20 -21.43 -17.40
N THR A 284 12.62 -20.55 -18.19
CA THR A 284 12.01 -20.92 -19.47
C THR A 284 12.88 -20.34 -20.57
N ASP A 285 13.44 -21.22 -21.39
CA ASP A 285 14.15 -20.82 -22.60
C ASP A 285 13.19 -20.93 -23.78
N ILE A 286 13.08 -19.88 -24.58
CA ILE A 286 12.21 -19.82 -25.74
C ILE A 286 13.10 -19.91 -26.99
N THR A 287 12.98 -20.98 -27.72
CA THR A 287 13.59 -21.14 -29.03
C THR A 287 12.57 -20.82 -30.12
N TRP A 288 13.02 -20.16 -31.16
CA TRP A 288 12.19 -19.84 -32.33
C TRP A 288 12.65 -20.72 -33.49
N ARG A 289 11.69 -21.35 -34.14
CA ARG A 289 11.96 -22.24 -35.26
C ARG A 289 11.29 -21.74 -36.53
N ASN A 290 11.90 -22.07 -37.66
CA ASN A 290 11.34 -21.80 -38.97
C ASN A 290 10.14 -22.73 -39.22
N PRO A 291 8.92 -22.22 -39.54
CA PRO A 291 7.78 -23.10 -39.79
C PRO A 291 7.93 -23.97 -41.04
N ALA A 292 8.87 -23.67 -41.93
CA ALA A 292 9.17 -24.50 -43.13
C ALA A 292 10.17 -25.61 -42.83
N ASP A 293 11.01 -25.47 -41.80
CA ASP A 293 11.97 -26.44 -41.32
C ASP A 293 12.01 -26.39 -39.78
N GLU A 294 11.33 -27.35 -39.15
CA GLU A 294 11.18 -27.35 -37.66
C GLU A 294 12.49 -27.59 -36.91
N ASP A 295 13.52 -28.10 -37.60
CA ASP A 295 14.84 -28.34 -36.99
C ASP A 295 15.74 -27.09 -37.04
N GLU A 296 15.40 -26.08 -37.85
CA GLU A 296 16.15 -24.85 -37.96
C GLU A 296 15.78 -23.84 -36.85
N GLU A 297 16.72 -23.60 -35.94
CA GLU A 297 16.56 -22.55 -34.91
C GLU A 297 16.92 -21.19 -35.50
N VAL A 298 15.97 -20.23 -35.41
CA VAL A 298 16.17 -18.88 -35.90
C VAL A 298 16.77 -18.00 -34.80
N SER A 299 17.96 -17.48 -35.05
CA SER A 299 18.66 -16.60 -34.09
C SER A 299 17.94 -15.27 -33.91
N LEU A 300 18.28 -14.53 -32.81
CA LEU A 300 17.69 -13.22 -32.54
C LEU A 300 17.97 -12.19 -33.66
N ASN A 301 19.12 -12.30 -34.32
CA ASN A 301 19.56 -11.38 -35.37
C ASN A 301 18.90 -11.64 -36.72
N ASP A 302 18.40 -12.87 -36.93
CA ASP A 302 17.77 -13.29 -38.18
C ASP A 302 16.25 -13.10 -38.17
N ARG A 303 15.74 -12.40 -37.15
CA ARG A 303 14.30 -12.08 -37.00
C ARG A 303 14.02 -10.68 -37.43
N ILE A 304 13.00 -10.51 -38.25
CA ILE A 304 12.46 -9.22 -38.63
C ILE A 304 11.02 -9.10 -38.09
N LYS A 305 10.66 -7.92 -37.64
CA LYS A 305 9.27 -7.62 -37.28
C LYS A 305 8.46 -7.36 -38.53
N GLY A 306 7.17 -7.70 -38.50
CA GLY A 306 6.30 -7.40 -39.64
C GLY A 306 4.84 -7.31 -39.21
N TYR A 307 4.07 -6.53 -39.95
CA TYR A 307 2.61 -6.48 -39.82
C TYR A 307 1.96 -7.62 -40.59
N LYS A 308 0.98 -8.26 -39.97
CA LYS A 308 0.18 -9.28 -40.65
C LYS A 308 -0.79 -8.61 -41.62
N TYR A 309 -0.69 -8.96 -42.90
CA TYR A 309 -1.59 -8.52 -43.96
C TYR A 309 -2.23 -9.74 -44.64
N GLY A 310 -3.44 -10.07 -44.21
CA GLY A 310 -4.10 -11.29 -44.62
C GLY A 310 -3.34 -12.54 -44.18
N SER A 311 -2.88 -13.37 -45.14
CA SER A 311 -2.04 -14.57 -44.91
C SER A 311 -0.54 -14.25 -44.94
N GLN A 312 -0.13 -13.05 -45.33
CA GLN A 312 1.27 -12.64 -45.50
C GLN A 312 1.72 -11.72 -44.38
N TYR A 313 3.03 -11.55 -44.24
CA TYR A 313 3.65 -10.59 -43.35
C TYR A 313 4.40 -9.54 -44.15
N VAL A 314 4.17 -8.28 -43.87
CA VAL A 314 4.92 -7.15 -44.41
C VAL A 314 6.07 -6.86 -43.45
N PRO A 315 7.33 -7.18 -43.82
CA PRO A 315 8.46 -6.94 -42.94
C PRO A 315 8.72 -5.44 -42.78
N ILE A 316 9.12 -5.03 -41.58
CA ILE A 316 9.46 -3.65 -41.25
C ILE A 316 10.87 -3.62 -40.67
N GLN A 317 11.74 -2.84 -41.29
CA GLN A 317 13.10 -2.66 -40.81
C GLN A 317 13.12 -1.79 -39.54
N GLY A 318 14.12 -1.99 -38.67
CA GLY A 318 14.17 -1.27 -37.38
C GLY A 318 14.28 0.25 -37.50
N ASP A 319 14.75 0.78 -38.64
CA ASP A 319 14.78 2.20 -38.88
C ASP A 319 13.44 2.72 -39.38
N GLU A 320 12.71 1.96 -40.19
CA GLU A 320 11.34 2.28 -40.62
C GLU A 320 10.37 2.29 -39.43
N GLU A 321 10.55 1.38 -38.45
CA GLU A 321 9.75 1.37 -37.22
C GLU A 321 9.84 2.73 -36.46
N LYS A 322 10.99 3.36 -36.48
CA LYS A 322 11.19 4.67 -35.84
C LYS A 322 10.48 5.82 -36.60
N GLU A 323 10.31 5.70 -37.90
CA GLU A 323 9.61 6.71 -38.72
C GLU A 323 8.10 6.71 -38.46
N PHE A 324 7.53 5.59 -37.98
CA PHE A 324 6.12 5.52 -37.61
C PHE A 324 5.80 6.23 -36.29
N HIS A 325 6.81 6.59 -35.49
CA HIS A 325 6.63 7.30 -34.23
C HIS A 325 6.93 8.80 -34.41
N ILE A 326 6.13 9.62 -33.75
CA ILE A 326 6.39 11.07 -33.72
C ILE A 326 7.43 11.31 -32.60
N PRO A 327 8.67 11.68 -32.97
CA PRO A 327 9.71 11.92 -31.99
C PRO A 327 9.32 13.09 -31.07
N GLY A 328 9.46 12.92 -29.77
CA GLY A 328 9.09 13.95 -28.83
C GLY A 328 9.80 13.80 -27.48
N LYS A 329 10.08 14.95 -26.85
CA LYS A 329 10.56 14.99 -25.47
C LYS A 329 9.37 14.95 -24.51
N PRO A 330 9.53 14.39 -23.29
CA PRO A 330 8.48 14.41 -22.28
C PRO A 330 8.06 15.84 -21.93
N ILE A 331 6.82 16.20 -22.26
CA ILE A 331 6.30 17.56 -22.08
C ILE A 331 4.77 17.54 -21.95
N ILE A 332 4.24 18.55 -21.29
CA ILE A 332 2.81 18.86 -21.26
C ILE A 332 2.64 20.26 -21.85
N GLN A 333 1.93 20.38 -22.97
CA GLN A 333 1.73 21.65 -23.67
C GLN A 333 0.26 22.05 -23.64
N LEU A 334 -0.03 23.26 -23.20
CA LEU A 334 -1.38 23.82 -23.24
C LEU A 334 -1.78 24.10 -24.68
N ILE A 335 -2.95 23.61 -25.09
CA ILE A 335 -3.56 23.92 -26.38
C ILE A 335 -4.56 25.06 -26.21
N GLY A 336 -5.39 25.01 -25.17
CA GLY A 336 -6.40 26.01 -24.87
C GLY A 336 -7.36 25.57 -23.79
N PHE A 337 -8.41 26.37 -23.58
CA PHE A 337 -9.46 26.08 -22.58
C PHE A 337 -10.80 25.89 -23.29
N VAL A 338 -11.60 24.95 -22.73
CA VAL A 338 -12.96 24.67 -23.19
C VAL A 338 -13.90 24.63 -22.00
N LYS A 339 -15.21 24.81 -22.20
CA LYS A 339 -16.18 24.64 -21.15
C LYS A 339 -16.17 23.21 -20.62
N SER A 340 -16.38 23.03 -19.30
CA SER A 340 -16.38 21.71 -18.67
C SER A 340 -17.40 20.75 -19.29
N THR A 341 -18.54 21.29 -19.75
CA THR A 341 -19.61 20.55 -20.44
C THR A 341 -19.23 20.03 -21.83
N ALA A 342 -18.18 20.59 -22.46
CA ALA A 342 -17.73 20.18 -23.79
C ALA A 342 -16.97 18.83 -23.77
N VAL A 343 -16.53 18.38 -22.61
CA VAL A 343 -15.82 17.10 -22.44
C VAL A 343 -16.67 16.14 -21.61
N PRO A 344 -17.44 15.25 -22.26
CA PRO A 344 -18.28 14.30 -21.55
C PRO A 344 -17.47 13.33 -20.69
N ARG A 345 -18.02 12.92 -19.56
CA ARG A 345 -17.33 12.06 -18.59
C ARG A 345 -16.89 10.71 -19.17
N HIS A 346 -17.65 10.15 -20.10
CA HIS A 346 -17.34 8.88 -20.78
C HIS A 346 -16.15 8.99 -21.77
N HIS A 347 -15.65 10.21 -22.03
CA HIS A 347 -14.42 10.44 -22.79
C HIS A 347 -13.15 10.35 -21.91
N TYR A 348 -13.27 10.18 -20.57
CA TYR A 348 -12.09 10.05 -19.72
C TYR A 348 -11.52 8.64 -19.83
N LEU A 349 -10.45 8.50 -20.61
CA LEU A 349 -9.73 7.24 -20.76
C LEU A 349 -8.65 7.09 -19.69
N SER A 350 -8.40 5.85 -19.31
CA SER A 350 -7.30 5.42 -18.43
C SER A 350 -7.33 5.99 -16.99
N LYS A 351 -6.17 6.03 -16.38
CA LYS A 351 -5.95 6.40 -14.97
C LYS A 351 -6.18 7.88 -14.73
N SER A 352 -6.67 8.22 -13.54
CA SER A 352 -6.63 9.59 -13.05
C SER A 352 -5.21 9.92 -12.58
N VAL A 353 -4.59 10.91 -13.21
CA VAL A 353 -3.24 11.36 -12.88
C VAL A 353 -3.34 12.74 -12.23
N ALA A 354 -2.87 12.85 -10.99
CA ALA A 354 -2.79 14.13 -10.33
C ALA A 354 -1.64 14.95 -10.90
N PHE A 355 -1.86 16.25 -11.06
CA PHE A 355 -0.93 17.22 -11.60
C PHE A 355 -0.80 18.40 -10.63
N GLU A 356 0.43 18.73 -10.27
CA GLU A 356 0.75 19.85 -9.36
C GLU A 356 2.03 20.56 -9.80
N GLY A 357 2.22 21.79 -9.31
CA GLY A 357 3.51 22.46 -9.41
C GLY A 357 4.60 21.73 -8.64
N ASN A 358 5.85 21.87 -9.03
CA ASN A 358 6.96 21.25 -8.33
C ASN A 358 7.04 21.79 -6.89
N PRO A 359 6.84 20.97 -5.84
CA PRO A 359 6.85 21.41 -4.46
C PRO A 359 8.20 22.00 -4.00
N GLY A 360 9.29 21.65 -4.67
CA GLY A 360 10.61 22.27 -4.43
C GLY A 360 10.74 23.72 -4.94
N ILE A 361 9.76 24.23 -5.69
CA ILE A 361 9.76 25.57 -6.27
C ILE A 361 8.41 26.25 -5.98
N PRO A 362 8.28 27.05 -4.91
CA PRO A 362 7.00 27.62 -4.48
C PRO A 362 6.27 28.43 -5.56
N SER A 363 6.99 29.13 -6.44
CA SER A 363 6.39 29.90 -7.54
C SER A 363 5.59 29.01 -8.50
N THR A 364 6.06 27.80 -8.78
CA THR A 364 5.36 26.85 -9.69
C THR A 364 4.07 26.33 -9.07
N VAL A 365 4.08 26.09 -7.76
CA VAL A 365 2.89 25.67 -7.01
C VAL A 365 1.83 26.80 -7.05
N ASN A 366 2.25 28.04 -6.84
CA ASN A 366 1.34 29.19 -6.88
C ASN A 366 0.78 29.41 -8.31
N THR A 367 1.58 29.20 -9.35
CA THR A 367 1.11 29.27 -10.74
C THR A 367 0.02 28.24 -11.02
N VAL A 368 0.21 26.99 -10.61
CA VAL A 368 -0.81 25.94 -10.80
C VAL A 368 -2.06 26.22 -9.96
N ARG A 369 -1.93 26.76 -8.75
CA ARG A 369 -3.06 27.19 -7.92
C ARG A 369 -3.86 28.33 -8.55
N ALA A 370 -3.18 29.34 -9.12
CA ALA A 370 -3.83 30.42 -9.82
C ALA A 370 -4.60 29.91 -11.06
N LEU A 371 -3.98 29.00 -11.81
CA LEU A 371 -4.64 28.34 -12.95
C LEU A 371 -5.88 27.56 -12.52
N HIS A 372 -5.76 26.77 -11.45
CA HIS A 372 -6.89 26.01 -10.86
C HIS A 372 -8.04 26.96 -10.49
N SER A 373 -7.75 28.04 -9.75
CA SER A 373 -8.77 29.01 -9.33
C SER A 373 -9.44 29.70 -10.54
N GLY A 374 -8.68 30.07 -11.56
CA GLY A 374 -9.20 30.64 -12.79
C GLY A 374 -10.12 29.67 -13.54
N MET A 375 -9.73 28.41 -13.65
CA MET A 375 -10.55 27.38 -14.31
C MET A 375 -11.85 27.09 -13.55
N VAL A 376 -11.82 27.06 -12.22
CA VAL A 376 -13.03 26.89 -11.38
C VAL A 376 -13.97 28.09 -11.58
N SER A 377 -13.47 29.33 -11.52
CA SER A 377 -14.29 30.52 -11.63
C SER A 377 -14.97 30.69 -13.00
N THR A 378 -14.34 30.15 -14.07
CA THR A 378 -14.86 30.24 -15.45
C THR A 378 -15.58 28.99 -15.92
N ASP A 379 -15.68 27.95 -15.08
CA ASP A 379 -16.21 26.61 -15.41
C ASP A 379 -15.56 26.05 -16.69
N THR A 380 -14.22 26.03 -16.72
CA THR A 380 -13.44 25.58 -17.88
C THR A 380 -12.48 24.48 -17.49
N VAL A 381 -12.09 23.69 -18.49
CA VAL A 381 -11.04 22.67 -18.43
C VAL A 381 -9.97 22.97 -19.47
N ALA A 382 -8.73 22.61 -19.21
CA ALA A 382 -7.63 22.87 -20.12
C ALA A 382 -7.37 21.66 -21.03
N LEU A 383 -7.32 21.86 -22.32
CA LEU A 383 -6.86 20.86 -23.27
C LEU A 383 -5.35 20.94 -23.40
N VAL A 384 -4.67 19.79 -23.30
CA VAL A 384 -3.22 19.71 -23.34
C VAL A 384 -2.75 18.58 -24.25
N ARG A 385 -1.63 18.81 -24.93
CA ARG A 385 -0.85 17.78 -25.60
C ARG A 385 0.14 17.19 -24.60
N PHE A 386 0.12 15.89 -24.43
CA PHE A 386 0.96 15.19 -23.46
C PHE A 386 1.85 14.16 -24.13
N VAL A 387 3.16 14.24 -23.89
CA VAL A 387 4.18 13.25 -24.26
C VAL A 387 4.75 12.67 -22.97
N SER A 388 4.51 11.38 -22.72
CA SER A 388 4.81 10.77 -21.43
C SER A 388 6.26 10.35 -21.23
N LYS A 389 6.94 9.94 -22.30
CA LYS A 389 8.35 9.48 -22.32
C LYS A 389 9.02 10.00 -23.58
N LEU A 390 10.35 9.90 -23.61
CA LEU A 390 11.11 10.15 -24.83
C LEU A 390 10.61 9.22 -25.94
N ASP A 391 10.39 9.76 -27.10
CA ASP A 391 9.94 9.06 -28.31
C ASP A 391 8.63 8.26 -28.13
N SER A 392 7.76 8.71 -27.22
CA SER A 392 6.39 8.20 -27.13
C SER A 392 5.43 9.10 -27.88
N ASP A 393 4.43 8.47 -28.50
CA ASP A 393 3.40 9.20 -29.24
C ASP A 393 2.69 10.23 -28.38
N PRO A 394 2.44 11.45 -28.90
CA PRO A 394 1.68 12.47 -28.21
C PRO A 394 0.22 12.04 -28.07
N CYS A 395 -0.39 12.34 -26.95
CA CYS A 395 -1.82 12.13 -26.73
C CYS A 395 -2.51 13.43 -26.32
N LEU A 396 -3.76 13.55 -26.71
CA LEU A 396 -4.63 14.64 -26.26
C LEU A 396 -5.13 14.30 -24.85
N CYS A 397 -4.99 15.24 -23.94
CA CYS A 397 -5.42 15.10 -22.57
C CYS A 397 -6.22 16.34 -22.13
N VAL A 398 -6.97 16.17 -21.05
CA VAL A 398 -7.67 17.26 -20.37
C VAL A 398 -7.16 17.39 -18.94
N LEU A 399 -6.92 18.61 -18.50
CA LEU A 399 -6.67 18.98 -17.11
C LEU A 399 -7.95 19.53 -16.51
N ILE A 400 -8.41 18.90 -15.44
CA ILE A 400 -9.66 19.24 -14.75
C ILE A 400 -9.31 19.72 -13.36
N PRO A 401 -9.87 20.86 -12.88
CA PRO A 401 -9.66 21.29 -11.51
C PRO A 401 -10.31 20.32 -10.52
N ASN A 402 -9.54 19.91 -9.51
CA ASN A 402 -10.04 19.05 -8.43
C ASN A 402 -10.82 19.90 -7.42
N ILE A 403 -12.13 19.73 -7.34
CA ILE A 403 -13.04 20.49 -6.47
C ILE A 403 -13.31 19.68 -5.19
N ASN A 404 -12.30 19.24 -4.48
CA ASN A 404 -12.51 18.48 -3.26
C ASN A 404 -12.32 19.40 -2.05
N GLU A 405 -13.40 19.82 -1.41
CA GLU A 405 -13.40 20.73 -0.25
C GLU A 405 -12.59 20.21 0.95
N LYS A 406 -12.43 18.88 1.05
CA LYS A 406 -11.67 18.23 2.12
C LYS A 406 -10.16 18.24 1.88
N ASP A 407 -9.74 18.27 0.64
CA ASP A 407 -8.33 18.34 0.27
C ASP A 407 -7.92 19.81 0.12
N LYS A 408 -7.24 20.38 1.11
CA LYS A 408 -6.60 21.70 1.01
C LYS A 408 -5.58 21.81 -0.15
N ASN A 409 -5.33 20.74 -0.87
CA ASN A 409 -4.44 20.66 -2.00
C ASN A 409 -5.19 20.96 -3.30
N THR A 410 -4.94 22.11 -3.85
CA THR A 410 -5.39 22.52 -5.19
C THR A 410 -4.57 21.79 -6.25
N SER A 411 -4.99 20.60 -6.64
CA SER A 411 -4.40 19.82 -7.72
C SER A 411 -5.30 19.82 -8.95
N LEU A 412 -4.71 19.68 -10.12
CA LEU A 412 -5.43 19.38 -11.36
C LEU A 412 -5.41 17.87 -11.60
N ILE A 413 -6.40 17.35 -12.28
CA ILE A 413 -6.48 15.94 -12.67
C ILE A 413 -6.33 15.85 -14.18
N LEU A 414 -5.32 15.11 -14.62
CA LEU A 414 -5.05 14.83 -16.02
C LEU A 414 -5.74 13.53 -16.44
N HIS A 415 -6.59 13.60 -17.47
CA HIS A 415 -7.18 12.45 -18.15
C HIS A 415 -6.82 12.45 -19.62
N ARG A 416 -6.51 11.28 -20.16
CA ARG A 416 -6.37 11.09 -21.59
C ARG A 416 -7.75 11.14 -22.25
N LEU A 417 -7.85 11.84 -23.37
CA LEU A 417 -9.05 11.87 -24.21
C LEU A 417 -8.97 10.79 -25.30
N PRO A 418 -10.10 10.25 -25.75
CA PRO A 418 -10.17 9.29 -26.84
C PRO A 418 -9.87 9.98 -28.18
N VAL A 419 -9.28 9.26 -29.11
CA VAL A 419 -9.34 9.58 -30.53
C VAL A 419 -10.65 9.06 -31.12
N ARG A 420 -11.00 9.47 -32.31
CA ARG A 420 -12.28 9.11 -32.94
C ARG A 420 -12.48 7.59 -33.01
N ASP A 421 -11.41 6.83 -33.25
CA ASP A 421 -11.46 5.37 -33.37
C ASP A 421 -11.68 4.66 -32.03
N ASP A 422 -11.43 5.33 -30.91
CA ASP A 422 -11.72 4.82 -29.57
C ASP A 422 -13.20 4.99 -29.19
N ILE A 423 -13.93 5.86 -29.90
CA ILE A 423 -15.34 6.17 -29.60
C ILE A 423 -16.22 5.23 -30.40
N ARG A 424 -17.05 4.46 -29.67
CA ARG A 424 -18.03 3.57 -30.26
C ARG A 424 -19.42 4.19 -30.14
N GLU A 425 -19.99 4.54 -31.26
CA GLU A 425 -21.35 5.06 -31.36
C GLU A 425 -22.30 3.92 -31.74
N TYR A 426 -23.21 3.59 -30.84
CA TYR A 426 -24.27 2.63 -31.11
C TYR A 426 -25.59 3.41 -31.28
N ALA A 427 -26.34 3.08 -32.31
CA ALA A 427 -27.68 3.59 -32.49
C ALA A 427 -28.65 2.84 -31.57
N TYR A 428 -29.11 3.49 -30.54
CA TYR A 428 -30.17 2.98 -29.69
C TYR A 428 -31.50 3.63 -30.05
N PRO A 429 -32.66 2.93 -29.88
CA PRO A 429 -33.95 3.58 -30.01
C PRO A 429 -34.06 4.70 -28.97
N SER A 430 -34.72 5.81 -29.36
CA SER A 430 -34.87 6.95 -28.47
C SER A 430 -35.68 6.56 -27.24
N PHE A 431 -35.19 6.96 -26.06
CA PHE A 431 -35.88 6.73 -24.81
C PHE A 431 -37.02 7.73 -24.64
N ASN A 432 -38.24 7.33 -25.05
CA ASN A 432 -39.40 8.21 -24.95
C ASN A 432 -40.02 8.09 -23.55
N LEU A 433 -39.76 9.09 -22.69
CA LEU A 433 -40.26 9.17 -21.33
C LEU A 433 -41.78 9.41 -21.27
N ASP A 434 -42.40 9.86 -22.36
CA ASP A 434 -43.84 10.18 -22.41
C ASP A 434 -44.72 8.93 -22.47
N ILE A 435 -44.11 7.77 -22.80
CA ILE A 435 -44.81 6.48 -22.79
C ILE A 435 -45.07 5.98 -21.36
N LEU A 436 -44.31 6.45 -20.37
CA LEU A 436 -44.45 6.03 -18.99
C LEU A 436 -45.60 6.75 -18.31
N LYS A 437 -46.53 5.99 -17.73
CA LYS A 437 -47.60 6.51 -16.89
C LYS A 437 -47.03 7.19 -15.63
N ASN A 438 -47.75 8.18 -15.12
CA ASN A 438 -47.33 8.91 -13.92
C ASN A 438 -47.15 8.00 -12.71
N ASP A 439 -48.02 7.00 -12.53
CA ASP A 439 -47.95 6.02 -11.45
C ASP A 439 -46.67 5.19 -11.53
N GLN A 440 -46.21 4.85 -12.75
CA GLN A 440 -44.94 4.14 -12.96
C GLN A 440 -43.74 5.02 -12.62
N LYS A 441 -43.77 6.30 -13.00
CA LYS A 441 -42.73 7.27 -12.65
C LYS A 441 -42.62 7.46 -11.14
N GLU A 442 -43.79 7.54 -10.46
CA GLU A 442 -43.83 7.68 -9.00
C GLU A 442 -43.31 6.43 -8.28
N SER A 443 -43.73 5.24 -8.72
CA SER A 443 -43.21 3.96 -8.18
C SER A 443 -41.72 3.81 -8.35
N ILE A 444 -41.14 4.22 -9.49
CA ILE A 444 -39.70 4.21 -9.72
C ILE A 444 -38.98 5.21 -8.80
N LYS A 445 -39.53 6.41 -8.63
CA LYS A 445 -38.96 7.40 -7.69
C LYS A 445 -38.97 6.87 -6.26
N GLN A 446 -40.08 6.27 -5.83
CA GLN A 446 -40.20 5.67 -4.51
C GLN A 446 -39.19 4.52 -4.34
N PHE A 447 -39.02 3.65 -5.35
CA PHE A 447 -38.02 2.60 -5.35
C PHE A 447 -36.60 3.17 -5.19
N VAL A 448 -36.23 4.18 -6.00
CA VAL A 448 -34.93 4.83 -5.92
C VAL A 448 -34.72 5.47 -4.55
N SER A 449 -35.74 6.15 -3.99
CA SER A 449 -35.62 6.78 -2.67
C SER A 449 -35.46 5.75 -1.54
N THR A 450 -36.14 4.59 -1.66
CA THR A 450 -36.03 3.50 -0.68
C THR A 450 -34.64 2.82 -0.74
N MET A 451 -34.08 2.73 -1.95
CA MET A 451 -32.74 2.14 -2.16
C MET A 451 -31.61 3.15 -2.00
N LEU A 452 -31.91 4.39 -1.61
CA LEU A 452 -30.89 5.40 -1.39
C LEU A 452 -30.04 5.03 -0.17
N ILE A 453 -28.78 4.76 -0.41
CA ILE A 453 -27.81 4.44 0.63
C ILE A 453 -27.07 5.72 1.02
N ASN A 454 -27.06 6.06 2.31
CA ASN A 454 -26.20 7.11 2.84
C ASN A 454 -24.80 6.56 3.01
N PRO A 455 -23.87 6.80 2.08
CA PRO A 455 -22.56 6.17 2.10
C PRO A 455 -21.71 6.70 3.24
N THR A 456 -21.21 5.81 4.09
CA THR A 456 -20.05 6.13 4.92
C THR A 456 -18.79 6.09 4.06
N PRO A 457 -17.72 6.83 4.41
CA PRO A 457 -16.46 6.78 3.65
C PRO A 457 -15.88 5.36 3.48
N LEU A 458 -16.14 4.46 4.43
CA LEU A 458 -15.72 3.06 4.37
C LEU A 458 -16.48 2.27 3.30
N GLN A 459 -17.77 2.53 3.11
CA GLN A 459 -18.60 1.82 2.12
C GLN A 459 -18.23 2.19 0.68
N LEU A 460 -17.74 3.42 0.45
CA LEU A 460 -17.32 3.87 -0.88
C LEU A 460 -15.90 3.44 -1.27
N ASN A 461 -15.04 3.13 -0.30
CA ASN A 461 -13.65 2.73 -0.52
C ASN A 461 -13.32 1.44 0.24
N PRO A 462 -14.01 0.33 -0.05
CA PRO A 462 -13.71 -0.94 0.60
C PRO A 462 -12.31 -1.43 0.22
N PHE A 463 -11.68 -2.19 1.10
CA PHE A 463 -10.48 -2.95 0.75
C PHE A 463 -10.81 -3.93 -0.39
N ASN A 464 -9.82 -4.16 -1.26
CA ASN A 464 -10.00 -5.13 -2.33
C ASN A 464 -10.11 -6.56 -1.72
N PRO A 465 -11.29 -7.20 -1.79
CA PRO A 465 -11.52 -8.50 -1.14
C PRO A 465 -10.59 -9.58 -1.71
N THR A 466 -10.38 -9.61 -3.01
CA THR A 466 -9.50 -10.61 -3.66
C THR A 466 -8.05 -10.51 -3.17
N LYS A 467 -7.55 -9.27 -2.95
CA LYS A 467 -6.20 -9.10 -2.39
C LYS A 467 -6.11 -9.65 -0.97
N LEU A 468 -7.15 -9.42 -0.20
CA LEU A 468 -7.20 -9.87 1.19
C LEU A 468 -7.34 -11.40 1.26
N ASP A 469 -8.18 -12.01 0.42
CA ASP A 469 -8.30 -13.47 0.31
C ASP A 469 -6.97 -14.12 -0.05
N ILE A 470 -6.22 -13.54 -0.99
CA ILE A 470 -4.87 -14.04 -1.34
C ILE A 470 -3.92 -13.97 -0.12
N ILE A 471 -3.95 -12.87 0.64
CA ILE A 471 -3.12 -12.73 1.83
C ILE A 471 -3.51 -13.77 2.88
N LEU A 472 -4.80 -13.96 3.14
CA LEU A 472 -5.32 -14.94 4.09
C LEU A 472 -4.97 -16.37 3.69
N GLU A 473 -5.11 -16.73 2.40
CA GLU A 473 -4.74 -18.06 1.91
C GLU A 473 -3.23 -18.32 1.99
N ILE A 474 -2.40 -17.33 1.72
CA ILE A 474 -0.95 -17.43 1.92
C ILE A 474 -0.65 -17.63 3.41
N GLN A 475 -1.27 -16.86 4.27
CA GLN A 475 -1.13 -16.94 5.72
C GLN A 475 -1.55 -18.33 6.24
N LYS A 476 -2.71 -18.83 5.80
CA LYS A 476 -3.20 -20.16 6.12
C LYS A 476 -2.20 -21.25 5.72
N LYS A 477 -1.67 -21.19 4.50
CA LYS A 477 -0.68 -22.16 4.02
C LYS A 477 0.63 -22.13 4.81
N ILE A 478 1.07 -20.96 5.26
CA ILE A 478 2.26 -20.82 6.10
C ILE A 478 2.00 -21.44 7.49
N LEU A 479 0.87 -21.11 8.11
CA LEU A 479 0.51 -21.58 9.44
C LEU A 479 0.23 -23.09 9.50
N HIS A 480 -0.29 -23.68 8.40
CA HIS A 480 -0.55 -25.12 8.29
C HIS A 480 0.63 -25.93 7.71
N HIS A 481 1.79 -25.30 7.52
CA HIS A 481 2.96 -26.04 7.03
C HIS A 481 3.50 -26.98 8.11
N PRO A 482 3.89 -28.23 7.79
CA PRO A 482 4.38 -29.21 8.75
C PRO A 482 5.52 -28.71 9.64
N SER A 483 6.46 -27.95 9.10
CA SER A 483 7.56 -27.36 9.87
C SER A 483 7.10 -26.38 10.97
N TYR A 484 5.93 -25.75 10.80
CA TYR A 484 5.33 -24.89 11.81
C TYR A 484 4.76 -25.70 12.98
N PHE A 485 4.14 -26.85 12.68
CA PHE A 485 3.55 -27.74 13.71
C PHE A 485 4.60 -28.54 14.47
N GLU A 486 5.69 -28.95 13.83
CA GLU A 486 6.79 -29.68 14.48
C GLU A 486 7.55 -28.83 15.50
N LYS A 487 7.68 -27.52 15.26
CA LYS A 487 8.33 -26.59 16.20
C LYS A 487 7.44 -26.13 17.35
N LYS A 488 6.12 -26.28 17.24
CA LYS A 488 5.14 -25.96 18.28
C LYS A 488 4.26 -27.17 18.50
N MET A 489 4.51 -27.90 19.57
CA MET A 489 3.55 -28.86 20.09
C MET A 489 2.19 -28.13 20.26
N ILE A 490 1.28 -28.50 19.36
CA ILE A 490 -0.17 -28.41 19.49
C ILE A 490 -0.76 -27.00 19.64
N LYS A 491 -1.07 -26.37 18.51
CA LYS A 491 -2.34 -25.67 18.39
C LYS A 491 -3.28 -26.58 17.60
N ASP A 492 -4.43 -26.92 18.18
CA ASP A 492 -5.47 -27.69 17.51
C ASP A 492 -5.89 -26.97 16.20
N GLU A 493 -6.23 -27.74 15.16
CA GLU A 493 -6.74 -27.20 13.89
C GLU A 493 -7.90 -26.20 14.12
N ASP A 494 -8.72 -26.46 15.12
CA ASP A 494 -9.81 -25.59 15.57
C ASP A 494 -9.34 -24.22 16.09
N GLU A 495 -8.16 -24.10 16.70
CA GLU A 495 -7.61 -22.82 17.15
C GLU A 495 -7.08 -21.99 15.97
N VAL A 496 -6.47 -22.64 14.99
CA VAL A 496 -5.97 -21.96 13.77
C VAL A 496 -7.15 -21.54 12.89
N GLU A 497 -8.20 -22.36 12.76
CA GLU A 497 -9.42 -21.97 12.07
C GLU A 497 -10.16 -20.83 12.79
N LYS A 498 -10.18 -20.81 14.12
CA LYS A 498 -10.69 -19.69 14.90
C LYS A 498 -9.85 -18.42 14.69
N GLU A 499 -8.51 -18.53 14.73
CA GLU A 499 -7.62 -17.40 14.41
C GLU A 499 -7.89 -16.83 13.02
N ILE A 500 -8.20 -17.65 12.02
CA ILE A 500 -8.49 -17.24 10.65
C ILE A 500 -9.95 -16.77 10.50
N SER A 501 -10.91 -17.36 11.20
CA SER A 501 -12.33 -16.99 11.11
C SER A 501 -12.61 -15.57 11.62
N ILE A 502 -11.81 -15.09 12.57
CA ILE A 502 -11.86 -13.70 13.06
C ILE A 502 -11.65 -12.69 11.91
N PHE A 503 -10.97 -13.09 10.84
CA PHE A 503 -10.77 -12.26 9.65
C PHE A 503 -11.89 -12.38 8.63
N LYS A 504 -12.61 -13.51 8.62
CA LYS A 504 -13.71 -13.72 7.66
C LYS A 504 -14.96 -12.92 8.02
N GLU A 505 -15.35 -12.88 9.30
CA GLU A 505 -16.58 -12.22 9.73
C GLU A 505 -16.68 -10.73 9.38
N PRO A 506 -15.65 -9.89 9.62
CA PRO A 506 -15.69 -8.49 9.19
C PRO A 506 -15.72 -8.33 7.68
N LEU A 507 -15.15 -9.30 6.94
CA LEU A 507 -15.10 -9.29 5.47
C LEU A 507 -16.40 -9.75 4.85
N GLU A 508 -17.04 -10.77 5.39
CA GLU A 508 -18.32 -11.24 4.93
C GLU A 508 -19.42 -10.20 5.21
N SER A 509 -19.33 -9.45 6.31
CA SER A 509 -20.25 -8.34 6.57
C SER A 509 -20.07 -7.18 5.58
N VAL A 510 -18.85 -6.91 5.11
CA VAL A 510 -18.59 -5.95 4.03
C VAL A 510 -19.04 -6.49 2.67
N MET A 511 -18.84 -7.79 2.42
CA MET A 511 -19.23 -8.45 1.17
C MET A 511 -20.76 -8.63 1.04
N THR A 512 -21.47 -8.91 2.14
CA THR A 512 -22.94 -9.00 2.13
C THR A 512 -23.63 -7.64 1.96
N GLY A 513 -22.95 -6.55 2.35
CA GLY A 513 -23.41 -5.18 2.06
C GLY A 513 -23.20 -4.71 0.61
N ILE A 514 -22.43 -5.49 -0.20
CA ILE A 514 -22.15 -5.19 -1.63
C ILE A 514 -23.02 -6.06 -2.56
N LYS A 515 -23.64 -7.12 -2.07
CA LYS A 515 -24.66 -7.90 -2.79
C LYS A 515 -26.03 -7.27 -2.61
#